data_04b344c9c8fb9b17650034c606eb9979
#
_entry.id   04b344c9c8fb9b17650034c606eb9979
#
_cell.length_a   1.000
_cell.length_b   1.000
_cell.length_c   1.000
_cell.angle_alpha   90.00
_cell.angle_beta   90.00
_cell.angle_gamma   90.00
#
_symmetry.space_group_name_H-M   'P 1'
#
loop_
_entity.id
_entity.type
_entity.pdbx_description
1 polymer ?
#
loop_
_entity_poly.entity_id
_entity_poly.type
_entity_poly.pdbx_seq_one_letter_code
_entity_poly.pdbx_strand_id
1 'polypeptide(L)'
;MKDVDEPDRGDVVTVTLAGCNPVDLALASGAMGEPEVPKIVGKEGVGRNADGARVYFDSPPSPFGSWAQRTRVDPDRVYPVPDGVDDDMAVALGIAGLAAWLPLTHHASVVDKSVLVLGATGVVGHIAVQAAKILGAGKIVAAGRNREALDRTRRLGADAIVQLGGDDDAKALGSQADAGYDVVIDMVYGDPFLAALEASAVGATLITVGQGAGGAPAVPFPGMMGRTHIGHFNDFLPIEITRKAYEDLTSHAAAGRITVETTRYSLEDAQKAWQAQADGPHVKIGVAP
;
A
#
# COMPACT_ATOMS: atom_id res chain seq x y z
N MET A 1 10.84 -24.83 -5.92
CA MET A 1 9.66 -25.07 -5.10
C MET A 1 9.95 -26.29 -4.23
N LYS A 2 9.51 -26.31 -2.98
CA LYS A 2 9.57 -27.51 -2.11
C LYS A 2 8.15 -27.85 -1.73
N ASP A 3 7.85 -29.13 -1.70
CA ASP A 3 6.64 -29.59 -1.04
C ASP A 3 6.79 -29.37 0.47
N VAL A 4 5.76 -28.81 1.07
CA VAL A 4 5.67 -28.57 2.52
C VAL A 4 4.41 -29.26 3.01
N ASP A 5 4.40 -29.62 4.30
CA ASP A 5 3.23 -30.23 4.91
C ASP A 5 2.03 -29.26 4.83
N GLU A 6 0.88 -29.80 4.41
CA GLU A 6 -0.36 -29.04 4.40
C GLU A 6 -0.80 -28.69 5.83
N PRO A 7 -1.48 -27.53 6.00
CA PRO A 7 -2.07 -27.21 7.29
C PRO A 7 -3.15 -28.29 7.64
N ASP A 8 -2.93 -28.99 8.75
CA ASP A 8 -3.77 -30.11 9.20
C ASP A 8 -4.85 -29.69 10.21
N ARG A 9 -4.74 -28.50 10.79
CA ARG A 9 -5.62 -27.98 11.84
C ARG A 9 -5.83 -26.48 11.72
N GLY A 10 -6.97 -26.00 12.27
CA GLY A 10 -7.35 -24.59 12.30
C GLY A 10 -8.08 -24.16 11.04
N ASP A 11 -8.28 -22.86 10.93
CA ASP A 11 -8.95 -22.25 9.79
C ASP A 11 -8.02 -22.24 8.57
N VAL A 12 -8.45 -22.90 7.50
CA VAL A 12 -7.67 -23.10 6.27
C VAL A 12 -8.38 -22.45 5.10
N VAL A 13 -7.62 -21.73 4.28
CA VAL A 13 -8.06 -21.17 3.01
C VAL A 13 -7.37 -21.87 1.85
N THR A 14 -8.15 -22.28 0.86
CA THR A 14 -7.64 -22.70 -0.46
C THR A 14 -7.37 -21.40 -1.24
N VAL A 15 -6.11 -21.09 -1.49
CA VAL A 15 -5.66 -19.85 -2.09
C VAL A 15 -5.96 -19.85 -3.59
N THR A 16 -6.56 -18.79 -4.09
CA THR A 16 -6.78 -18.56 -5.52
C THR A 16 -5.81 -17.51 -6.08
N LEU A 17 -5.40 -16.56 -5.24
CA LEU A 17 -4.41 -15.53 -5.61
C LEU A 17 -3.72 -15.01 -4.35
N ALA A 18 -2.41 -15.10 -4.31
CA ALA A 18 -1.58 -14.48 -3.28
C ALA A 18 -1.08 -13.09 -3.73
N GLY A 19 -0.96 -12.15 -2.81
CA GLY A 19 -0.35 -10.85 -3.08
C GLY A 19 1.17 -10.89 -2.93
N CYS A 20 1.85 -9.99 -3.64
CA CYS A 20 3.25 -9.66 -3.40
C CYS A 20 3.40 -8.16 -3.12
N ASN A 21 4.14 -7.82 -2.07
CA ASN A 21 4.33 -6.45 -1.60
C ASN A 21 5.80 -6.22 -1.21
N PRO A 22 6.24 -4.97 -1.12
CA PRO A 22 7.57 -4.65 -0.58
C PRO A 22 7.80 -5.22 0.84
N VAL A 23 6.75 -5.31 1.67
CA VAL A 23 6.84 -5.89 3.02
C VAL A 23 7.20 -7.38 3.01
N ASP A 24 6.81 -8.14 2.00
CA ASP A 24 7.20 -9.55 1.87
C ASP A 24 8.71 -9.69 1.69
N LEU A 25 9.30 -8.81 0.87
CA LEU A 25 10.74 -8.75 0.67
C LEU A 25 11.48 -8.32 1.95
N ALA A 26 10.94 -7.32 2.64
CA ALA A 26 11.51 -6.81 3.89
C ALA A 26 11.51 -7.86 5.01
N LEU A 27 10.42 -8.63 5.14
CA LEU A 27 10.33 -9.74 6.09
C LEU A 27 11.30 -10.86 5.76
N ALA A 28 11.41 -11.24 4.49
CA ALA A 28 12.29 -12.34 4.07
C ALA A 28 13.79 -11.98 4.14
N SER A 29 14.14 -10.70 3.93
CA SER A 29 15.54 -10.21 4.00
C SER A 29 16.05 -9.96 5.43
N GLY A 30 15.16 -9.99 6.43
CA GLY A 30 15.49 -9.63 7.80
C GLY A 30 15.52 -8.12 8.08
N ALA A 31 15.09 -7.27 7.13
CA ALA A 31 15.02 -5.83 7.33
C ALA A 31 14.00 -5.40 8.41
N MET A 32 13.06 -6.29 8.74
CA MET A 32 12.04 -6.09 9.78
C MET A 32 12.23 -7.03 10.98
N GLY A 33 13.42 -7.53 11.20
CA GLY A 33 13.76 -8.50 12.24
C GLY A 33 14.25 -9.84 11.65
N GLU A 34 14.84 -10.69 12.48
CA GLU A 34 15.36 -11.98 12.03
C GLU A 34 14.22 -12.85 11.46
N PRO A 35 14.34 -13.34 10.21
CA PRO A 35 13.27 -14.12 9.60
C PRO A 35 13.15 -15.50 10.26
N GLU A 36 11.95 -15.90 10.58
CA GLU A 36 11.66 -17.27 10.98
C GLU A 36 11.83 -18.21 9.77
N VAL A 37 12.69 -19.21 9.90
CA VAL A 37 12.93 -20.20 8.83
C VAL A 37 12.87 -21.62 9.38
N PRO A 38 12.29 -22.61 8.66
CA PRO A 38 11.66 -22.47 7.34
C PRO A 38 10.28 -21.80 7.42
N LYS A 39 9.96 -20.92 6.45
CA LYS A 39 8.67 -20.24 6.32
C LYS A 39 8.23 -20.14 4.86
N ILE A 40 6.93 -20.31 4.61
CA ILE A 40 6.32 -20.00 3.32
C ILE A 40 6.15 -18.48 3.25
N VAL A 41 6.56 -17.85 2.14
CA VAL A 41 6.41 -16.40 1.93
C VAL A 41 4.96 -16.03 1.58
N GLY A 42 4.68 -14.71 1.63
CA GLY A 42 3.39 -14.14 1.28
C GLY A 42 2.54 -13.80 2.50
N LYS A 43 2.32 -12.49 2.67
CA LYS A 43 1.62 -11.92 3.82
C LYS A 43 0.11 -11.82 3.61
N GLU A 44 -0.37 -11.84 2.36
CA GLU A 44 -1.81 -11.70 2.05
C GLU A 44 -2.24 -12.58 0.87
N GLY A 45 -3.53 -12.84 0.81
CA GLY A 45 -4.11 -13.57 -0.33
C GLY A 45 -5.64 -13.52 -0.34
N VAL A 46 -6.18 -14.04 -1.43
CA VAL A 46 -7.60 -14.29 -1.64
C VAL A 46 -7.80 -15.80 -1.88
N GLY A 47 -8.90 -16.31 -1.44
CA GLY A 47 -9.20 -17.72 -1.64
C GLY A 47 -10.60 -18.10 -1.16
N ARG A 48 -10.78 -19.40 -0.91
CA ARG A 48 -12.04 -19.93 -0.38
C ARG A 48 -11.79 -20.59 0.97
N ASN A 49 -12.64 -20.23 1.93
CA ASN A 49 -12.66 -20.89 3.23
C ASN A 49 -13.34 -22.27 3.16
N ALA A 50 -13.44 -22.97 4.27
CA ALA A 50 -14.05 -24.30 4.34
C ALA A 50 -15.52 -24.34 3.89
N ASP A 51 -16.25 -23.26 4.03
CA ASP A 51 -17.65 -23.12 3.59
C ASP A 51 -17.78 -22.76 2.10
N GLY A 52 -16.65 -22.59 1.39
CA GLY A 52 -16.60 -22.20 -0.01
C GLY A 52 -16.76 -20.68 -0.25
N ALA A 53 -16.92 -19.88 0.80
CA ALA A 53 -17.03 -18.44 0.69
C ALA A 53 -15.70 -17.81 0.23
N ARG A 54 -15.79 -16.78 -0.62
CA ARG A 54 -14.60 -15.99 -1.05
C ARG A 54 -14.16 -15.04 0.05
N VAL A 55 -12.89 -15.12 0.39
CA VAL A 55 -12.30 -14.34 1.46
C VAL A 55 -10.94 -13.76 1.04
N TYR A 56 -10.67 -12.54 1.48
CA TYR A 56 -9.34 -12.00 1.59
C TYR A 56 -8.82 -12.32 3.00
N PHE A 57 -7.53 -12.54 3.12
CA PHE A 57 -6.86 -12.75 4.40
C PHE A 57 -5.48 -12.10 4.40
N ASP A 58 -5.02 -11.70 5.57
CA ASP A 58 -3.65 -11.23 5.77
C ASP A 58 -2.96 -11.93 6.94
N SER A 59 -1.62 -11.80 6.97
CA SER A 59 -0.76 -12.26 8.07
C SER A 59 -1.00 -13.71 8.50
N PRO A 60 -0.91 -14.70 7.58
CA PRO A 60 -0.96 -16.10 7.93
C PRO A 60 0.04 -16.41 9.07
N PRO A 61 -0.37 -17.23 10.08
CA PRO A 61 0.51 -17.57 11.20
C PRO A 61 1.70 -18.42 10.73
N SER A 62 2.88 -18.15 11.27
CA SER A 62 4.09 -18.94 10.98
C SER A 62 3.87 -20.44 11.25
N PRO A 63 4.44 -21.34 10.45
CA PRO A 63 5.34 -21.12 9.30
C PRO A 63 4.61 -20.90 7.98
N PHE A 64 3.29 -20.72 7.98
CA PHE A 64 2.47 -20.60 6.78
C PHE A 64 2.58 -19.20 6.15
N GLY A 65 2.32 -19.15 4.84
CA GLY A 65 2.24 -17.93 4.02
C GLY A 65 1.28 -18.15 2.86
N SER A 66 0.97 -17.10 2.13
CA SER A 66 -0.03 -17.14 1.06
C SER A 66 0.47 -17.73 -0.27
N TRP A 67 1.81 -17.85 -0.48
CA TRP A 67 2.36 -18.42 -1.71
C TRP A 67 2.34 -19.95 -1.66
N ALA A 68 1.16 -20.49 -1.49
CA ALA A 68 0.86 -21.91 -1.40
C ALA A 68 -0.56 -22.19 -1.89
N GLN A 69 -0.85 -23.42 -2.28
CA GLN A 69 -2.21 -23.83 -2.67
C GLN A 69 -3.20 -23.71 -1.50
N ARG A 70 -2.72 -23.95 -0.28
CA ARG A 70 -3.51 -23.87 0.95
C ARG A 70 -2.68 -23.20 2.04
N THR A 71 -3.33 -22.38 2.85
CA THR A 71 -2.68 -21.72 3.98
C THR A 71 -3.58 -21.73 5.20
N ARG A 72 -2.96 -21.71 6.38
CA ARG A 72 -3.66 -21.47 7.63
C ARG A 72 -3.88 -19.96 7.79
N VAL A 73 -5.01 -19.56 8.33
CA VAL A 73 -5.36 -18.17 8.59
C VAL A 73 -5.76 -17.94 10.04
N ASP A 74 -5.63 -16.72 10.49
CA ASP A 74 -6.24 -16.23 11.72
C ASP A 74 -7.67 -15.79 11.38
N PRO A 75 -8.73 -16.35 12.00
CA PRO A 75 -10.11 -16.00 11.67
C PRO A 75 -10.44 -14.51 11.87
N ASP A 76 -9.74 -13.83 12.78
CA ASP A 76 -9.90 -12.39 12.97
C ASP A 76 -9.35 -11.57 11.80
N ARG A 77 -8.43 -12.15 11.01
CA ARG A 77 -7.79 -11.54 9.83
C ARG A 77 -8.33 -12.09 8.50
N VAL A 78 -9.56 -12.53 8.51
CA VAL A 78 -10.29 -12.97 7.32
C VAL A 78 -11.44 -12.01 7.06
N TYR A 79 -11.55 -11.56 5.81
CA TYR A 79 -12.49 -10.53 5.38
C TYR A 79 -13.29 -11.05 4.18
N PRO A 80 -14.62 -10.90 4.17
CA PRO A 80 -15.42 -11.33 3.02
C PRO A 80 -15.06 -10.48 1.78
N VAL A 81 -14.96 -11.14 0.62
CA VAL A 81 -14.84 -10.44 -0.66
C VAL A 81 -16.22 -10.30 -1.27
N PRO A 82 -16.73 -9.07 -1.48
CA PRO A 82 -18.05 -8.86 -2.02
C PRO A 82 -18.16 -9.25 -3.49
N ASP A 83 -19.39 -9.53 -3.94
CA ASP A 83 -19.68 -9.70 -5.35
C ASP A 83 -19.32 -8.43 -6.14
N GLY A 84 -18.85 -8.62 -7.40
CA GLY A 84 -18.39 -7.52 -8.25
C GLY A 84 -16.95 -7.08 -8.05
N VAL A 85 -16.23 -7.67 -7.07
CA VAL A 85 -14.79 -7.50 -6.88
C VAL A 85 -14.10 -8.80 -7.25
N ASP A 86 -13.23 -8.81 -8.24
CA ASP A 86 -12.43 -9.98 -8.61
C ASP A 86 -11.26 -10.20 -7.64
N ASP A 87 -10.54 -11.31 -7.80
CA ASP A 87 -9.44 -11.67 -6.90
C ASP A 87 -8.25 -10.72 -7.03
N ASP A 88 -7.99 -10.17 -8.24
CA ASP A 88 -6.93 -9.19 -8.44
C ASP A 88 -7.21 -7.91 -7.67
N MET A 89 -8.42 -7.40 -7.78
CA MET A 89 -8.83 -6.20 -7.08
C MET A 89 -8.87 -6.46 -5.56
N ALA A 90 -9.41 -7.60 -5.14
CA ALA A 90 -9.51 -7.95 -3.73
C ALA A 90 -8.13 -7.99 -3.05
N VAL A 91 -7.12 -8.59 -3.69
CA VAL A 91 -5.75 -8.63 -3.17
C VAL A 91 -5.02 -7.28 -3.30
N ALA A 92 -5.34 -6.47 -4.31
CA ALA A 92 -4.76 -5.15 -4.47
C ALA A 92 -5.25 -4.16 -3.40
N LEU A 93 -6.50 -4.32 -2.95
CA LEU A 93 -7.11 -3.49 -1.92
C LEU A 93 -6.79 -3.96 -0.48
N GLY A 94 -6.14 -5.10 -0.32
CA GLY A 94 -5.63 -5.58 0.96
C GLY A 94 -4.52 -4.71 1.52
N ILE A 95 -3.32 -5.25 1.71
CA ILE A 95 -2.21 -4.51 2.33
C ILE A 95 -1.96 -3.15 1.66
N ALA A 96 -1.90 -3.11 0.32
CA ALA A 96 -1.61 -1.86 -0.39
C ALA A 96 -2.79 -0.87 -0.34
N GLY A 97 -4.03 -1.35 -0.49
CA GLY A 97 -5.22 -0.51 -0.37
C GLY A 97 -5.39 0.07 1.03
N LEU A 98 -5.23 -0.74 2.06
CA LEU A 98 -5.28 -0.29 3.47
C LEU A 98 -4.19 0.73 3.77
N ALA A 99 -2.97 0.51 3.26
CA ALA A 99 -1.85 1.45 3.41
C ALA A 99 -2.07 2.79 2.69
N ALA A 100 -2.97 2.85 1.71
CA ALA A 100 -3.37 4.09 1.05
C ALA A 100 -4.57 4.77 1.72
N TRP A 101 -5.54 4.00 2.20
CA TRP A 101 -6.83 4.48 2.70
C TRP A 101 -6.76 4.94 4.16
N LEU A 102 -6.15 4.11 5.02
CA LEU A 102 -6.08 4.38 6.46
C LEU A 102 -5.34 5.67 6.82
N PRO A 103 -4.22 6.05 6.18
CA PRO A 103 -3.61 7.35 6.39
C PRO A 103 -4.57 8.52 6.20
N LEU A 104 -5.45 8.44 5.19
CA LEU A 104 -6.35 9.52 4.79
C LEU A 104 -7.71 9.51 5.51
N THR A 105 -8.03 8.44 6.26
CA THR A 105 -9.31 8.30 6.96
C THR A 105 -9.15 8.20 8.47
N HIS A 106 -8.03 7.64 8.95
CA HIS A 106 -7.79 7.45 10.38
C HIS A 106 -6.85 8.51 10.97
N HIS A 107 -5.82 8.96 10.21
CA HIS A 107 -4.82 9.88 10.72
C HIS A 107 -5.08 11.33 10.32
N ALA A 108 -5.76 11.58 9.21
CA ALA A 108 -6.05 12.93 8.72
C ALA A 108 -7.46 13.01 8.12
N SER A 109 -8.01 14.22 8.11
CA SER A 109 -9.15 14.58 7.25
C SER A 109 -8.62 15.31 6.04
N VAL A 110 -9.05 14.88 4.84
CA VAL A 110 -8.58 15.45 3.57
C VAL A 110 -9.62 16.34 2.88
N VAL A 111 -10.83 16.45 3.43
CA VAL A 111 -11.92 17.27 2.86
C VAL A 111 -11.45 18.71 2.68
N ASP A 112 -11.55 19.23 1.45
CA ASP A 112 -11.12 20.58 1.03
C ASP A 112 -9.62 20.89 1.28
N LYS A 113 -8.79 19.87 1.54
CA LYS A 113 -7.37 20.00 1.84
C LYS A 113 -6.48 19.81 0.61
N SER A 114 -5.30 20.45 0.66
CA SER A 114 -4.20 20.21 -0.28
C SER A 114 -3.43 18.96 0.13
N VAL A 115 -3.49 17.91 -0.70
CA VAL A 115 -2.90 16.60 -0.44
C VAL A 115 -1.72 16.34 -1.38
N LEU A 116 -0.56 16.03 -0.81
CA LEU A 116 0.59 15.54 -1.56
C LEU A 116 0.71 14.02 -1.40
N VAL A 117 0.83 13.31 -2.52
CA VAL A 117 1.11 11.87 -2.57
C VAL A 117 2.55 11.68 -3.06
N LEU A 118 3.47 11.34 -2.16
CA LEU A 118 4.86 10.99 -2.48
C LEU A 118 5.00 9.51 -2.81
N GLY A 119 5.69 9.19 -3.91
CA GLY A 119 5.73 7.83 -4.44
C GLY A 119 4.44 7.44 -5.16
N ALA A 120 3.78 8.43 -5.76
CA ALA A 120 2.47 8.30 -6.40
C ALA A 120 2.44 7.31 -7.58
N THR A 121 3.60 6.89 -8.09
CA THR A 121 3.70 5.95 -9.23
C THR A 121 3.62 4.48 -8.83
N GLY A 122 3.68 4.15 -7.54
CA GLY A 122 3.50 2.80 -7.03
C GLY A 122 2.02 2.45 -6.77
N VAL A 123 1.75 1.19 -6.47
CA VAL A 123 0.38 0.69 -6.22
C VAL A 123 -0.32 1.47 -5.10
N VAL A 124 0.34 1.63 -3.96
CA VAL A 124 -0.20 2.41 -2.82
C VAL A 124 -0.49 3.85 -3.25
N GLY A 125 0.44 4.47 -4.00
CA GLY A 125 0.29 5.84 -4.49
C GLY A 125 -0.88 6.01 -5.48
N HIS A 126 -1.07 5.07 -6.40
CA HIS A 126 -2.21 5.07 -7.31
C HIS A 126 -3.55 4.99 -6.55
N ILE A 127 -3.62 4.14 -5.53
CA ILE A 127 -4.82 4.02 -4.69
C ILE A 127 -5.00 5.29 -3.85
N ALA A 128 -3.92 5.86 -3.27
CA ALA A 128 -3.98 7.07 -2.45
C ALA A 128 -4.50 8.29 -3.22
N VAL A 129 -4.11 8.47 -4.49
CA VAL A 129 -4.65 9.52 -5.36
C VAL A 129 -6.16 9.37 -5.52
N GLN A 130 -6.64 8.17 -5.83
CA GLN A 130 -8.06 7.88 -5.98
C GLN A 130 -8.82 8.03 -4.65
N ALA A 131 -8.23 7.55 -3.55
CA ALA A 131 -8.78 7.69 -2.22
C ALA A 131 -8.94 9.17 -1.82
N ALA A 132 -7.91 10.00 -2.02
CA ALA A 132 -7.97 11.42 -1.73
C ALA A 132 -9.10 12.11 -2.49
N LYS A 133 -9.30 11.75 -3.78
CA LYS A 133 -10.41 12.26 -4.60
C LYS A 133 -11.77 11.83 -4.07
N ILE A 134 -11.93 10.56 -3.73
CA ILE A 134 -13.19 10.00 -3.18
C ILE A 134 -13.54 10.67 -1.84
N LEU A 135 -12.54 10.95 -1.03
CA LEU A 135 -12.68 11.56 0.29
C LEU A 135 -12.83 13.08 0.25
N GLY A 136 -12.83 13.70 -0.94
CA GLY A 136 -13.14 15.12 -1.11
C GLY A 136 -11.96 16.06 -0.89
N ALA A 137 -10.72 15.63 -1.21
CA ALA A 137 -9.57 16.52 -1.22
C ALA A 137 -9.79 17.69 -2.19
N GLY A 138 -9.43 18.90 -1.75
CA GLY A 138 -9.57 20.11 -2.56
C GLY A 138 -8.53 20.22 -3.67
N LYS A 139 -7.31 19.70 -3.42
CA LYS A 139 -6.22 19.61 -4.40
C LYS A 139 -5.38 18.38 -4.15
N ILE A 140 -5.05 17.65 -5.22
CA ILE A 140 -4.24 16.42 -5.15
C ILE A 140 -3.02 16.59 -6.04
N VAL A 141 -1.83 16.56 -5.45
CA VAL A 141 -0.56 16.61 -6.16
C VAL A 141 0.13 15.25 -6.05
N ALA A 142 0.43 14.65 -7.19
CA ALA A 142 1.13 13.37 -7.27
C ALA A 142 2.61 13.60 -7.58
N ALA A 143 3.51 13.05 -6.76
CA ALA A 143 4.94 13.21 -6.94
C ALA A 143 5.67 11.86 -7.05
N GLY A 144 6.66 11.79 -7.94
CA GLY A 144 7.46 10.60 -8.19
C GLY A 144 8.55 10.85 -9.24
N ARG A 145 9.40 9.85 -9.48
CA ARG A 145 10.55 9.99 -10.38
C ARG A 145 10.23 9.69 -11.85
N ASN A 146 9.36 8.72 -12.10
CA ASN A 146 9.03 8.27 -13.45
C ASN A 146 7.91 9.14 -14.04
N ARG A 147 8.25 9.95 -15.06
CA ARG A 147 7.33 10.89 -15.70
C ARG A 147 6.13 10.20 -16.36
N GLU A 148 6.36 9.12 -17.08
CA GLU A 148 5.30 8.39 -17.76
C GLU A 148 4.29 7.79 -16.76
N ALA A 149 4.80 7.20 -15.67
CA ALA A 149 3.96 6.67 -14.60
C ALA A 149 3.21 7.79 -13.86
N LEU A 150 3.78 8.99 -13.72
CA LEU A 150 3.09 10.16 -13.17
C LEU A 150 1.92 10.62 -14.06
N ASP A 151 2.06 10.61 -15.37
CA ASP A 151 0.97 11.00 -16.28
C ASP A 151 -0.26 10.07 -16.11
N ARG A 152 -0.06 8.84 -15.66
CA ARG A 152 -1.15 7.92 -15.28
C ARG A 152 -1.95 8.45 -14.08
N THR A 153 -1.29 9.05 -13.08
CA THR A 153 -1.95 9.55 -11.88
C THR A 153 -2.93 10.69 -12.16
N ARG A 154 -2.75 11.45 -13.25
CA ARG A 154 -3.74 12.45 -13.70
C ARG A 154 -5.08 11.81 -14.05
N ARG A 155 -5.06 10.66 -14.73
CA ARG A 155 -6.28 9.91 -15.06
C ARG A 155 -6.97 9.33 -13.83
N LEU A 156 -6.18 9.09 -12.77
CA LEU A 156 -6.68 8.60 -11.47
C LEU A 156 -7.23 9.71 -10.58
N GLY A 157 -6.99 10.99 -10.91
CA GLY A 157 -7.58 12.11 -10.21
C GLY A 157 -6.61 13.12 -9.62
N ALA A 158 -5.30 13.03 -9.90
CA ALA A 158 -4.34 14.06 -9.52
C ALA A 158 -4.55 15.34 -10.33
N ASP A 159 -4.65 16.49 -9.66
CA ASP A 159 -4.80 17.81 -10.28
C ASP A 159 -3.48 18.31 -10.87
N ALA A 160 -2.36 17.96 -10.19
CA ALA A 160 -1.03 18.28 -10.66
C ALA A 160 -0.04 17.13 -10.42
N ILE A 161 1.05 17.13 -11.16
CA ILE A 161 2.14 16.16 -10.98
C ILE A 161 3.47 16.87 -10.83
N VAL A 162 4.36 16.33 -9.99
CA VAL A 162 5.72 16.82 -9.79
C VAL A 162 6.69 15.66 -10.03
N GLN A 163 7.60 15.87 -10.98
CA GLN A 163 8.69 14.91 -11.19
C GLN A 163 9.81 15.22 -10.22
N LEU A 164 10.16 14.25 -9.38
CA LEU A 164 11.25 14.31 -8.40
C LEU A 164 12.58 13.84 -8.99
N GLY A 165 13.67 14.22 -8.31
CA GLY A 165 15.05 13.90 -8.71
C GLY A 165 15.69 15.01 -9.55
N GLY A 166 15.15 16.22 -9.49
CA GLY A 166 15.75 17.43 -10.04
C GLY A 166 16.75 18.12 -9.08
N ASP A 167 17.19 19.33 -9.45
CA ASP A 167 18.15 20.10 -8.65
C ASP A 167 17.54 20.65 -7.34
N ASP A 168 16.21 20.82 -7.29
CA ASP A 168 15.49 21.38 -6.13
C ASP A 168 14.05 20.83 -6.07
N ASP A 169 13.91 19.65 -5.49
CA ASP A 169 12.62 18.99 -5.33
C ASP A 169 11.68 19.77 -4.39
N ALA A 170 12.21 20.45 -3.36
CA ALA A 170 11.39 21.26 -2.45
C ALA A 170 10.72 22.42 -3.17
N LYS A 171 11.48 23.14 -4.01
CA LYS A 171 10.94 24.22 -4.84
C LYS A 171 9.93 23.70 -5.88
N ALA A 172 10.22 22.54 -6.49
CA ALA A 172 9.31 21.92 -7.44
C ALA A 172 7.98 21.55 -6.78
N LEU A 173 8.00 20.95 -5.59
CA LEU A 173 6.80 20.64 -4.79
C LEU A 173 6.09 21.92 -4.35
N GLY A 174 6.83 22.91 -3.81
CA GLY A 174 6.29 24.19 -3.35
C GLY A 174 5.58 24.96 -4.46
N SER A 175 6.04 24.86 -5.72
CA SER A 175 5.40 25.51 -6.87
C SER A 175 3.96 25.03 -7.14
N GLN A 176 3.57 23.88 -6.62
CA GLN A 176 2.24 23.29 -6.75
C GLN A 176 1.42 23.36 -5.45
N ALA A 177 1.97 23.89 -4.38
CA ALA A 177 1.43 23.78 -3.03
C ALA A 177 0.54 24.97 -2.59
N ASP A 178 0.36 26.00 -3.40
CA ASP A 178 -0.35 27.25 -3.05
C ASP A 178 0.15 27.83 -1.69
N ALA A 179 -0.53 27.53 -0.57
CA ALA A 179 -0.15 27.93 0.78
C ALA A 179 0.61 26.83 1.57
N GLY A 180 1.05 25.76 0.89
CA GLY A 180 1.63 24.56 1.46
C GLY A 180 0.66 23.39 1.47
N TYR A 181 1.19 22.16 1.56
CA TYR A 181 0.37 20.95 1.67
C TYR A 181 -0.17 20.79 3.09
N ASP A 182 -1.46 20.51 3.23
CA ASP A 182 -2.11 20.23 4.50
C ASP A 182 -1.86 18.77 4.95
N VAL A 183 -1.84 17.84 3.98
CA VAL A 183 -1.64 16.42 4.22
C VAL A 183 -0.62 15.87 3.24
N VAL A 184 0.35 15.13 3.76
CA VAL A 184 1.32 14.38 2.96
C VAL A 184 1.19 12.90 3.29
N ILE A 185 0.93 12.07 2.28
CA ILE A 185 1.07 10.63 2.38
C ILE A 185 2.37 10.23 1.67
N ASP A 186 3.28 9.60 2.41
CA ASP A 186 4.65 9.36 1.97
C ASP A 186 4.99 7.86 1.96
N MET A 187 5.23 7.31 0.78
CA MET A 187 5.66 5.93 0.57
C MET A 187 7.17 5.78 0.34
N VAL A 188 7.92 6.89 0.38
CA VAL A 188 9.33 6.87 -0.06
C VAL A 188 10.33 7.27 1.01
N TYR A 189 9.99 8.17 1.92
CA TYR A 189 10.89 8.70 2.95
C TYR A 189 12.15 9.37 2.36
N GLY A 190 13.26 9.43 3.11
CA GLY A 190 14.53 9.98 2.61
C GLY A 190 14.49 11.46 2.22
N ASP A 191 15.28 11.84 1.22
CA ASP A 191 15.33 13.23 0.73
C ASP A 191 13.99 13.73 0.17
N PRO A 192 13.16 12.92 -0.52
CA PRO A 192 11.84 13.37 -0.93
C PRO A 192 10.92 13.76 0.24
N PHE A 193 11.03 13.08 1.39
CA PHE A 193 10.31 13.46 2.60
C PHE A 193 10.75 14.84 3.10
N LEU A 194 12.07 15.15 3.11
CA LEU A 194 12.56 16.47 3.51
C LEU A 194 12.05 17.59 2.58
N ALA A 195 12.04 17.32 1.28
CA ALA A 195 11.49 18.25 0.30
C ALA A 195 9.97 18.49 0.52
N ALA A 196 9.22 17.45 0.81
CA ALA A 196 7.79 17.55 1.12
C ALA A 196 7.53 18.27 2.46
N LEU A 197 8.38 18.04 3.46
CA LEU A 197 8.32 18.71 4.74
C LEU A 197 8.48 20.25 4.58
N GLU A 198 9.43 20.69 3.75
CA GLU A 198 9.65 22.08 3.44
C GLU A 198 8.45 22.71 2.70
N ALA A 199 7.83 21.96 1.78
CA ALA A 199 6.66 22.38 1.02
C ALA A 199 5.32 22.28 1.80
N SER A 200 5.33 21.78 3.04
CA SER A 200 4.13 21.58 3.85
C SER A 200 3.75 22.85 4.64
N ALA A 201 2.44 23.05 4.80
CA ALA A 201 1.90 24.14 5.61
C ALA A 201 2.21 23.95 7.11
N VAL A 202 2.14 25.04 7.88
CA VAL A 202 2.03 24.95 9.35
C VAL A 202 0.68 24.33 9.68
N GLY A 203 0.65 23.34 10.56
CA GLY A 203 -0.53 22.53 10.88
C GLY A 203 -0.68 21.28 10.01
N ALA A 204 0.22 21.05 9.07
CA ALA A 204 0.18 19.87 8.20
C ALA A 204 0.35 18.56 8.96
N THR A 205 -0.25 17.50 8.44
CA THR A 205 -0.05 16.11 8.88
C THR A 205 0.73 15.35 7.81
N LEU A 206 1.91 14.86 8.17
CA LEU A 206 2.76 14.03 7.32
C LEU A 206 2.71 12.58 7.81
N ILE A 207 2.30 11.67 6.93
CA ILE A 207 2.08 10.26 7.26
C ILE A 207 3.01 9.40 6.40
N THR A 208 4.04 8.86 7.03
CA THR A 208 5.01 7.98 6.36
C THR A 208 4.53 6.53 6.43
N VAL A 209 4.37 5.92 5.27
CA VAL A 209 3.86 4.56 5.05
C VAL A 209 4.98 3.61 4.63
N GLY A 210 5.99 4.14 3.94
CA GLY A 210 7.09 3.35 3.39
C GLY A 210 8.40 4.09 3.36
N GLN A 211 9.45 3.41 2.89
CA GLN A 211 10.82 3.93 2.82
C GLN A 211 11.49 3.60 1.46
N GLY A 212 10.72 3.72 0.38
CA GLY A 212 11.18 3.32 -0.96
C GLY A 212 12.38 4.11 -1.50
N ALA A 213 12.67 5.31 -0.98
CA ALA A 213 13.90 6.06 -1.25
C ALA A 213 14.99 5.79 -0.20
N GLY A 214 14.70 4.93 0.79
CA GLY A 214 15.65 4.52 1.84
C GLY A 214 15.92 5.60 2.87
N GLY A 215 16.89 5.33 3.69
CA GLY A 215 17.57 6.30 4.52
C GLY A 215 16.92 6.65 5.85
N ALA A 216 17.71 7.40 6.60
CA ALA A 216 17.31 8.04 7.84
C ALA A 216 17.61 9.54 7.66
N PRO A 217 16.71 10.31 7.06
CA PRO A 217 16.96 11.73 6.80
C PRO A 217 17.13 12.49 8.11
N ALA A 218 18.08 13.42 8.15
CA ALA A 218 18.24 14.32 9.27
C ALA A 218 17.15 15.39 9.21
N VAL A 219 16.05 15.19 9.92
CA VAL A 219 14.93 16.13 9.96
C VAL A 219 15.33 17.37 10.74
N PRO A 220 15.35 18.58 10.15
CA PRO A 220 15.69 19.80 10.83
C PRO A 220 14.61 20.15 11.87
N PHE A 221 15.04 20.63 13.06
CA PHE A 221 14.11 20.98 14.15
C PHE A 221 12.98 21.94 13.73
N PRO A 222 13.22 23.02 12.95
CA PRO A 222 12.14 23.87 12.46
C PRO A 222 11.07 23.14 11.62
N GLY A 223 11.47 22.08 10.91
CA GLY A 223 10.55 21.24 10.15
C GLY A 223 9.58 20.43 11.02
N MET A 224 9.97 20.14 12.26
CA MET A 224 9.11 19.43 13.22
C MET A 224 8.07 20.34 13.87
N MET A 225 8.33 21.67 13.92
CA MET A 225 7.46 22.58 14.64
C MET A 225 6.15 22.83 13.92
N GLY A 226 5.06 22.75 14.67
CA GLY A 226 3.72 23.06 14.15
C GLY A 226 3.18 22.07 13.12
N ARG A 227 3.76 20.86 13.03
CA ARG A 227 3.31 19.77 12.13
C ARG A 227 3.16 18.48 12.92
N THR A 228 2.30 17.60 12.43
CA THR A 228 2.12 16.25 12.97
C THR A 228 2.86 15.26 12.08
N HIS A 229 3.69 14.41 12.67
CA HIS A 229 4.43 13.35 11.98
C HIS A 229 3.98 12.00 12.48
N ILE A 230 3.54 11.13 11.59
CA ILE A 230 2.99 9.81 11.91
C ILE A 230 3.67 8.76 11.06
N GLY A 231 4.26 7.75 11.69
CA GLY A 231 4.61 6.50 11.03
C GLY A 231 3.38 5.58 11.01
N HIS A 232 2.96 5.15 9.82
CA HIS A 232 1.80 4.27 9.65
C HIS A 232 2.22 2.85 9.29
N PHE A 233 1.62 1.89 9.96
CA PHE A 233 1.70 0.48 9.62
C PHE A 233 0.35 -0.18 9.91
N ASN A 234 -0.24 -0.88 8.92
CA ASN A 234 -1.60 -1.43 9.02
C ASN A 234 -1.80 -2.30 10.28
N ASP A 235 -0.80 -3.14 10.61
CA ASP A 235 -0.89 -4.09 11.73
C ASP A 235 -0.89 -3.43 13.12
N PHE A 236 -0.57 -2.14 13.21
CA PHE A 236 -0.63 -1.39 14.49
C PHE A 236 -2.01 -0.83 14.78
N LEU A 237 -2.94 -0.94 13.84
CA LEU A 237 -4.32 -0.52 14.05
C LEU A 237 -5.20 -1.68 14.55
N PRO A 238 -6.24 -1.37 15.35
CA PRO A 238 -7.25 -2.35 15.72
C PRO A 238 -7.89 -3.01 14.50
N ILE A 239 -8.17 -4.30 14.61
CA ILE A 239 -8.67 -5.11 13.49
C ILE A 239 -10.02 -4.60 12.95
N GLU A 240 -10.85 -4.03 13.79
CA GLU A 240 -12.15 -3.45 13.41
C GLU A 240 -11.98 -2.26 12.46
N ILE A 241 -10.93 -1.47 12.65
CA ILE A 241 -10.61 -0.32 11.79
C ILE A 241 -10.15 -0.81 10.42
N THR A 242 -9.26 -1.80 10.37
CA THR A 242 -8.77 -2.38 9.11
C THR A 242 -9.87 -3.11 8.36
N ARG A 243 -10.76 -3.85 9.07
CA ARG A 243 -11.93 -4.50 8.51
C ARG A 243 -12.86 -3.51 7.84
N LYS A 244 -13.25 -2.46 8.57
CA LYS A 244 -14.11 -1.40 8.03
C LYS A 244 -13.48 -0.70 6.81
N ALA A 245 -12.19 -0.42 6.86
CA ALA A 245 -11.46 0.19 5.75
C ALA A 245 -11.44 -0.72 4.51
N TYR A 246 -11.26 -2.04 4.69
CA TYR A 246 -11.30 -3.00 3.58
C TYR A 246 -12.70 -3.10 2.96
N GLU A 247 -13.76 -3.10 3.78
CA GLU A 247 -15.15 -3.06 3.31
C GLU A 247 -15.44 -1.80 2.49
N ASP A 248 -15.00 -0.63 2.95
CA ASP A 248 -15.17 0.64 2.23
C ASP A 248 -14.41 0.63 0.89
N LEU A 249 -13.15 0.19 0.89
CA LEU A 249 -12.33 0.07 -0.32
C LEU A 249 -12.98 -0.86 -1.36
N THR A 250 -13.41 -2.05 -0.94
CA THR A 250 -14.04 -3.02 -1.84
C THR A 250 -15.40 -2.54 -2.36
N SER A 251 -16.16 -1.79 -1.54
CA SER A 251 -17.38 -1.13 -1.99
C SER A 251 -17.12 -0.06 -3.06
N HIS A 252 -16.03 0.73 -2.90
CA HIS A 252 -15.62 1.71 -3.91
C HIS A 252 -15.15 1.02 -5.21
N ALA A 253 -14.44 -0.10 -5.11
CA ALA A 253 -14.01 -0.87 -6.27
C ALA A 253 -15.20 -1.51 -7.01
N ALA A 254 -16.14 -2.14 -6.30
CA ALA A 254 -17.35 -2.68 -6.88
C ALA A 254 -18.20 -1.63 -7.62
N ALA A 255 -18.13 -0.37 -7.17
CA ALA A 255 -18.75 0.78 -7.84
C ALA A 255 -17.87 1.40 -8.95
N GLY A 256 -16.73 0.81 -9.31
CA GLY A 256 -15.81 1.30 -10.32
C GLY A 256 -15.09 2.61 -9.98
N ARG A 257 -15.08 3.01 -8.72
CA ARG A 257 -14.45 4.27 -8.26
C ARG A 257 -12.97 4.12 -7.92
N ILE A 258 -12.50 2.89 -7.68
CA ILE A 258 -11.09 2.56 -7.49
C ILE A 258 -10.71 1.48 -8.49
N THR A 259 -9.59 1.68 -9.16
CA THR A 259 -9.00 0.72 -10.10
C THR A 259 -7.52 0.54 -9.81
N VAL A 260 -7.02 -0.68 -9.97
CA VAL A 260 -5.61 -1.01 -9.78
C VAL A 260 -5.16 -1.89 -10.94
N GLU A 261 -4.01 -1.57 -11.53
CA GLU A 261 -3.39 -2.44 -12.51
C GLU A 261 -2.70 -3.61 -11.81
N THR A 262 -2.88 -4.81 -12.34
CA THR A 262 -2.38 -6.05 -11.77
C THR A 262 -1.61 -6.86 -12.80
N THR A 263 -0.69 -7.69 -12.34
CA THR A 263 0.02 -8.70 -13.16
C THR A 263 0.07 -10.00 -12.38
N ARG A 264 -0.28 -11.12 -13.03
CA ARG A 264 -0.25 -12.44 -12.41
C ARG A 264 0.96 -13.24 -12.86
N TYR A 265 1.50 -13.98 -11.90
CA TYR A 265 2.48 -15.05 -12.11
C TYR A 265 1.91 -16.36 -11.59
N SER A 266 2.37 -17.49 -12.12
CA SER A 266 2.09 -18.77 -11.49
C SER A 266 3.00 -19.00 -10.26
N LEU A 267 2.64 -19.91 -9.40
CA LEU A 267 3.48 -20.28 -8.27
C LEU A 267 4.82 -20.90 -8.74
N GLU A 268 4.83 -21.57 -9.90
CA GLU A 268 6.06 -22.08 -10.54
C GLU A 268 7.02 -20.94 -10.92
N ASP A 269 6.48 -19.77 -11.27
CA ASP A 269 7.22 -18.56 -11.60
C ASP A 269 7.46 -17.62 -10.39
N ALA A 270 7.33 -18.14 -9.16
CA ALA A 270 7.48 -17.39 -7.91
C ALA A 270 8.75 -16.54 -7.86
N GLN A 271 9.87 -17.07 -8.37
CA GLN A 271 11.14 -16.33 -8.40
C GLN A 271 11.06 -15.10 -9.34
N LYS A 272 10.35 -15.22 -10.47
CA LYS A 272 10.13 -14.08 -11.39
C LYS A 272 9.23 -13.03 -10.76
N ALA A 273 8.16 -13.46 -10.07
CA ALA A 273 7.27 -12.56 -9.34
C ALA A 273 8.03 -11.78 -8.25
N TRP A 274 8.89 -12.48 -7.50
CA TRP A 274 9.74 -11.90 -6.47
C TRP A 274 10.69 -10.84 -7.02
N GLN A 275 11.39 -11.18 -8.12
CA GLN A 275 12.30 -10.24 -8.78
C GLN A 275 11.55 -9.04 -9.35
N ALA A 276 10.41 -9.26 -10.00
CA ALA A 276 9.58 -8.17 -10.52
C ALA A 276 9.14 -7.20 -9.39
N GLN A 277 8.81 -7.73 -8.20
CA GLN A 277 8.50 -6.88 -7.04
C GLN A 277 9.71 -6.08 -6.57
N ALA A 278 10.89 -6.69 -6.55
CA ALA A 278 12.13 -6.02 -6.16
C ALA A 278 12.53 -4.88 -7.13
N ASP A 279 12.21 -5.05 -8.41
CA ASP A 279 12.50 -4.06 -9.47
C ASP A 279 11.51 -2.88 -9.47
N GLY A 280 10.44 -2.93 -8.65
CA GLY A 280 9.44 -1.84 -8.55
C GLY A 280 8.46 -1.80 -9.72
N PRO A 281 7.50 -2.73 -9.80
CA PRO A 281 6.70 -3.02 -10.99
C PRO A 281 5.66 -1.94 -11.35
N HIS A 282 5.38 -0.99 -10.45
CA HIS A 282 4.30 0.01 -10.58
C HIS A 282 2.87 -0.58 -10.78
N VAL A 283 2.73 -1.89 -10.66
CA VAL A 283 1.46 -2.64 -10.71
C VAL A 283 1.41 -3.63 -9.55
N LYS A 284 0.21 -4.07 -9.17
CA LYS A 284 0.09 -5.10 -8.14
C LYS A 284 0.46 -6.46 -8.72
N ILE A 285 1.36 -7.15 -8.04
CA ILE A 285 1.73 -8.53 -8.38
C ILE A 285 0.84 -9.49 -7.62
N GLY A 286 0.19 -10.39 -8.36
CA GLY A 286 -0.48 -11.57 -7.85
C GLY A 286 0.27 -12.85 -8.21
N VAL A 287 0.27 -13.83 -7.32
CA VAL A 287 0.83 -15.17 -7.54
C VAL A 287 -0.29 -16.20 -7.38
N ALA A 288 -0.60 -16.90 -8.47
CA ALA A 288 -1.65 -17.92 -8.50
C ALA A 288 -1.02 -19.30 -8.25
N PRO A 289 -1.49 -20.06 -7.25
CA PRO A 289 -1.06 -21.43 -6.98
C PRO A 289 -1.41 -22.41 -8.08
#